data_3db6152881ca1f9f99dc1c1f12f349ae
#
_entry.id   3db6152881ca1f9f99dc1c1f12f349ae
#
_cell.length_a   1.000
_cell.length_b   1.000
_cell.length_c   1.000
_cell.angle_alpha   90.00
_cell.angle_beta   90.00
_cell.angle_gamma   90.00
#
_symmetry.space_group_name_H-M   'P 1'
#
loop_
_entity.id
_entity.type
_entity.pdbx_description
1 polymer ?
#
loop_
_entity_poly.entity_id
_entity_poly.type
_entity_poly.pdbx_seq_one_letter_code
_entity_poly.pdbx_strand_id
1 'polypeptide(L)'
;MTVRQFALALPLLMVACNQAALTREEAVDALEESSIESQASALTSGPVEISTNFTIGSAIENAAADLRGFLAAEIPCAKITIEGATVTTEWGAAGGTCTYKGLTYSGTSSITVRKTDPKTLQVDHTFTNLSNGKVSVTGKANVTWSGAEHSRHVVHELTWTRLSDNRTGTGSGDRTQTLLYPSQGLAGGIRIDGNRHWSGRSGEWDLAITGVEVRLQDPCPQAGKYTLTTPGDKSISLSFNRKSEDVIHVTLAGPKREFSFDVRQTGFSDS
;
A
#
# COMPACT_ATOMS: atom_id res chain seq x y z
N MET A 1 14.99 -61.47 -39.19
CA MET A 1 14.10 -60.26 -39.05
C MET A 1 14.61 -59.43 -37.90
N THR A 2 15.38 -58.36 -38.19
CA THR A 2 16.04 -57.52 -37.21
C THR A 2 15.28 -56.21 -37.17
N VAL A 3 14.61 -55.93 -36.03
CA VAL A 3 13.89 -54.67 -35.78
C VAL A 3 14.89 -53.63 -35.30
N ARG A 4 15.16 -52.59 -36.11
CA ARG A 4 15.93 -51.41 -35.74
C ARG A 4 15.04 -50.47 -34.96
N GLN A 5 15.32 -50.24 -33.66
CA GLN A 5 14.75 -49.19 -32.86
C GLN A 5 15.41 -47.85 -33.22
N PHE A 6 14.64 -46.94 -33.79
CA PHE A 6 15.01 -45.53 -33.92
C PHE A 6 14.72 -44.82 -32.60
N ALA A 7 15.77 -44.49 -31.87
CA ALA A 7 15.68 -43.56 -30.73
C ALA A 7 15.59 -42.14 -31.26
N LEU A 8 14.41 -41.50 -31.17
CA LEU A 8 14.22 -40.06 -31.39
C LEU A 8 14.74 -39.33 -30.15
N ALA A 9 15.94 -38.76 -30.25
CA ALA A 9 16.44 -37.80 -29.28
C ALA A 9 15.75 -36.43 -29.51
N LEU A 10 14.81 -36.10 -28.64
CA LEU A 10 14.18 -34.78 -28.60
C LEU A 10 15.18 -33.82 -27.92
N PRO A 11 15.70 -32.77 -28.61
CA PRO A 11 16.52 -31.77 -27.93
C PRO A 11 15.59 -30.97 -27.02
N LEU A 12 15.73 -31.10 -25.68
CA LEU A 12 15.21 -30.16 -24.71
C LEU A 12 15.90 -28.80 -24.95
N LEU A 13 15.25 -27.94 -25.70
CA LEU A 13 15.58 -26.54 -25.74
C LEU A 13 15.27 -25.96 -24.34
N MET A 14 16.28 -25.95 -23.49
CA MET A 14 16.31 -25.13 -22.29
C MET A 14 16.29 -23.67 -22.76
N VAL A 15 15.11 -23.09 -22.91
CA VAL A 15 14.95 -21.64 -22.99
C VAL A 15 15.26 -21.12 -21.58
N ALA A 16 16.54 -20.89 -21.31
CA ALA A 16 16.95 -20.08 -20.19
C ALA A 16 16.35 -18.70 -20.45
N CYS A 17 15.30 -18.32 -19.71
CA CYS A 17 14.79 -16.96 -19.65
C CYS A 17 15.89 -16.05 -19.10
N ASN A 18 16.81 -15.64 -19.94
CA ASN A 18 17.88 -14.70 -19.61
C ASN A 18 17.29 -13.30 -19.76
N GLN A 19 16.56 -12.82 -18.74
CA GLN A 19 16.00 -11.48 -18.76
C GLN A 19 17.10 -10.46 -19.01
N ALA A 20 16.90 -9.59 -20.01
CA ALA A 20 17.83 -8.52 -20.30
C ALA A 20 17.89 -7.53 -19.12
N ALA A 21 19.02 -6.88 -18.89
CA ALA A 21 19.12 -5.81 -17.92
C ALA A 21 18.14 -4.68 -18.28
N LEU A 22 17.68 -3.95 -17.25
CA LEU A 22 16.95 -2.71 -17.47
C LEU A 22 17.82 -1.70 -18.20
N THR A 23 17.27 -1.06 -19.21
CA THR A 23 17.88 0.15 -19.78
C THR A 23 17.75 1.30 -18.78
N ARG A 24 18.49 2.38 -19.02
CA ARG A 24 18.37 3.60 -18.20
C ARG A 24 16.94 4.18 -18.27
N GLU A 25 16.33 4.16 -19.43
CA GLU A 25 14.99 4.67 -19.68
C GLU A 25 13.95 3.84 -18.90
N GLU A 26 13.99 2.53 -19.01
CA GLU A 26 13.11 1.63 -18.23
C GLU A 26 13.28 1.79 -16.72
N ALA A 27 14.51 2.03 -16.24
CA ALA A 27 14.74 2.26 -14.82
C ALA A 27 14.17 3.60 -14.33
N VAL A 28 14.29 4.66 -15.12
CA VAL A 28 13.69 5.98 -14.83
C VAL A 28 12.17 5.88 -14.82
N ASP A 29 11.61 5.19 -15.80
CA ASP A 29 10.17 4.98 -15.92
C ASP A 29 9.62 4.17 -14.73
N ALA A 30 10.32 3.11 -14.33
CA ALA A 30 9.95 2.33 -13.15
C ALA A 30 9.95 3.16 -11.85
N LEU A 31 10.90 4.05 -11.67
CA LEU A 31 10.95 4.96 -10.52
C LEU A 31 9.80 5.97 -10.55
N GLU A 32 9.51 6.55 -11.72
CA GLU A 32 8.43 7.53 -11.89
C GLU A 32 7.06 6.88 -11.63
N GLU A 33 6.78 5.72 -12.23
CA GLU A 33 5.53 4.99 -12.04
C GLU A 33 5.33 4.58 -10.58
N SER A 34 6.34 3.97 -9.98
CA SER A 34 6.29 3.55 -8.56
C SER A 34 6.09 4.74 -7.63
N SER A 35 6.67 5.91 -7.95
CA SER A 35 6.50 7.13 -7.15
C SER A 35 5.06 7.64 -7.20
N ILE A 36 4.43 7.66 -8.36
CA ILE A 36 3.04 8.12 -8.53
C ILE A 36 2.08 7.16 -7.80
N GLU A 37 2.23 5.86 -8.03
CA GLU A 37 1.40 4.85 -7.38
C GLU A 37 1.56 4.89 -5.85
N SER A 38 2.77 5.09 -5.35
CA SER A 38 3.04 5.25 -3.91
C SER A 38 2.35 6.48 -3.33
N GLN A 39 2.33 7.61 -4.06
CA GLN A 39 1.63 8.82 -3.63
C GLN A 39 0.12 8.64 -3.61
N ALA A 40 -0.46 7.99 -4.63
CA ALA A 40 -1.88 7.66 -4.70
C ALA A 40 -2.29 6.74 -3.54
N SER A 41 -1.49 5.71 -3.29
CA SER A 41 -1.72 4.78 -2.17
C SER A 41 -1.58 5.45 -0.81
N ALA A 42 -0.62 6.36 -0.63
CA ALA A 42 -0.45 7.10 0.63
C ALA A 42 -1.64 7.99 0.94
N LEU A 43 -2.23 8.65 -0.08
CA LEU A 43 -3.44 9.45 0.08
C LEU A 43 -4.62 8.65 0.63
N THR A 44 -4.82 7.44 0.14
CA THR A 44 -5.93 6.59 0.57
C THR A 44 -5.66 5.90 1.91
N SER A 45 -4.39 5.68 2.24
CA SER A 45 -4.00 5.03 3.51
C SER A 45 -4.39 5.84 4.74
N GLY A 46 -4.34 7.18 4.71
CA GLY A 46 -4.73 8.03 5.83
C GLY A 46 -6.18 7.81 6.29
N PRO A 47 -7.20 8.00 5.42
CA PRO A 47 -8.59 7.69 5.75
C PRO A 47 -8.82 6.23 6.17
N VAL A 48 -8.13 5.26 5.55
CA VAL A 48 -8.20 3.83 5.93
C VAL A 48 -7.67 3.60 7.34
N GLU A 49 -6.53 4.20 7.69
CA GLU A 49 -5.95 4.06 9.03
C GLU A 49 -6.82 4.71 10.12
N ILE A 50 -7.36 5.89 9.85
CA ILE A 50 -8.25 6.59 10.78
C ILE A 50 -9.44 5.69 11.14
N SER A 51 -10.12 5.14 10.14
CA SER A 51 -11.29 4.29 10.37
C SER A 51 -10.93 3.00 11.10
N THR A 52 -9.79 2.40 10.78
CA THR A 52 -9.35 1.12 11.37
C THR A 52 -8.98 1.28 12.85
N ASN A 53 -8.25 2.33 13.21
CA ASN A 53 -7.88 2.58 14.61
C ASN A 53 -9.10 2.84 15.50
N PHE A 54 -10.16 3.37 14.91
CA PHE A 54 -11.37 3.77 15.64
C PHE A 54 -12.36 2.62 15.83
N THR A 55 -12.57 1.78 14.81
CA THR A 55 -13.66 0.80 14.75
C THR A 55 -13.46 -0.46 15.58
N ILE A 56 -12.26 -0.68 16.12
CA ILE A 56 -11.90 -1.92 16.83
C ILE A 56 -12.62 -2.07 18.19
N GLY A 57 -13.18 -1.01 18.75
CA GLY A 57 -13.72 -1.02 20.12
C GLY A 57 -15.17 -0.55 20.31
N SER A 58 -15.84 -0.01 19.30
CA SER A 58 -17.14 0.63 19.46
C SER A 58 -18.32 -0.20 18.91
N ALA A 59 -19.47 -0.19 19.61
CA ALA A 59 -20.71 -0.73 19.09
C ALA A 59 -21.09 0.04 17.80
N ILE A 60 -21.54 -0.69 16.77
CA ILE A 60 -21.76 -0.11 15.43
C ILE A 60 -22.79 1.01 15.41
N GLU A 61 -23.79 0.91 16.27
CA GLU A 61 -24.86 1.91 16.36
C GLU A 61 -24.34 3.32 16.67
N ASN A 62 -23.18 3.40 17.38
CA ASN A 62 -22.53 4.67 17.71
C ASN A 62 -21.25 4.91 16.91
N ALA A 63 -20.75 3.92 16.15
CA ALA A 63 -19.46 3.99 15.49
C ALA A 63 -19.33 5.19 14.53
N ALA A 64 -20.38 5.53 13.79
CA ALA A 64 -20.40 6.68 12.90
C ALA A 64 -20.36 8.01 13.67
N ALA A 65 -21.11 8.13 14.77
CA ALA A 65 -21.13 9.33 15.60
C ALA A 65 -19.77 9.55 16.32
N ASP A 66 -19.21 8.48 16.86
CA ASP A 66 -17.94 8.50 17.55
C ASP A 66 -16.79 8.77 16.56
N LEU A 67 -16.82 8.16 15.36
CA LEU A 67 -15.87 8.43 14.28
C LEU A 67 -15.94 9.90 13.84
N ARG A 68 -17.14 10.48 13.74
CA ARG A 68 -17.31 11.91 13.46
C ARG A 68 -16.65 12.77 14.55
N GLY A 69 -16.90 12.45 15.82
CA GLY A 69 -16.30 13.17 16.94
C GLY A 69 -14.77 13.14 16.90
N PHE A 70 -14.20 11.97 16.66
CA PHE A 70 -12.76 11.77 16.48
C PHE A 70 -12.24 12.59 15.30
N LEU A 71 -12.83 12.46 14.12
CA LEU A 71 -12.41 13.21 12.92
C LEU A 71 -12.50 14.72 13.12
N ALA A 72 -13.55 15.21 13.77
CA ALA A 72 -13.72 16.65 14.05
C ALA A 72 -12.64 17.18 14.98
N ALA A 73 -12.15 16.38 15.93
CA ALA A 73 -11.06 16.74 16.82
C ALA A 73 -9.70 16.73 16.11
N GLU A 74 -9.45 15.71 15.30
CA GLU A 74 -8.15 15.50 14.61
C GLU A 74 -7.99 16.37 13.35
N ILE A 75 -9.11 16.75 12.69
CA ILE A 75 -9.09 17.40 11.38
C ILE A 75 -10.03 18.62 11.38
N PRO A 76 -9.72 19.67 12.13
CA PRO A 76 -10.59 20.85 12.26
C PRO A 76 -10.79 21.63 10.95
N CYS A 77 -9.93 21.41 9.95
CA CYS A 77 -10.02 22.00 8.61
C CYS A 77 -11.04 21.32 7.69
N ALA A 78 -11.60 20.17 8.10
CA ALA A 78 -12.56 19.43 7.32
C ALA A 78 -14.00 19.69 7.78
N LYS A 79 -14.92 19.64 6.82
CA LYS A 79 -16.35 19.55 7.13
C LYS A 79 -16.76 18.09 7.17
N ILE A 80 -17.35 17.65 8.28
CA ILE A 80 -17.71 16.27 8.52
C ILE A 80 -19.21 16.15 8.69
N THR A 81 -19.83 15.29 7.86
CA THR A 81 -21.27 14.99 7.89
C THR A 81 -21.50 13.51 8.14
N ILE A 82 -22.67 13.20 8.75
CA ILE A 82 -23.12 11.81 8.94
C ILE A 82 -24.47 11.63 8.26
N GLU A 83 -24.59 10.53 7.54
CA GLU A 83 -25.84 10.05 7.01
C GLU A 83 -25.93 8.53 7.24
N GLY A 84 -26.81 8.13 8.18
CA GLY A 84 -26.88 6.73 8.64
C GLY A 84 -25.54 6.23 9.19
N ALA A 85 -25.03 5.13 8.63
CA ALA A 85 -23.74 4.54 8.98
C ALA A 85 -22.55 5.12 8.19
N THR A 86 -22.76 6.16 7.40
CA THR A 86 -21.74 6.78 6.54
C THR A 86 -21.30 8.11 7.11
N VAL A 87 -19.99 8.26 7.25
CA VAL A 87 -19.31 9.52 7.61
C VAL A 87 -18.62 10.05 6.38
N THR A 88 -18.96 11.26 5.98
CA THR A 88 -18.33 11.94 4.85
C THR A 88 -17.47 13.09 5.35
N THR A 89 -16.23 13.14 4.89
CA THR A 89 -15.23 14.16 5.20
C THR A 89 -14.91 14.94 3.93
N GLU A 90 -15.26 16.23 3.92
CA GLU A 90 -14.87 17.19 2.88
C GLU A 90 -13.60 17.92 3.37
N TRP A 91 -12.46 17.54 2.85
CA TRP A 91 -11.14 18.02 3.25
C TRP A 91 -10.92 19.45 2.73
N GLY A 92 -10.55 20.36 3.63
CA GLY A 92 -10.33 21.78 3.31
C GLY A 92 -11.60 22.63 3.22
N ALA A 93 -12.80 22.06 3.37
CA ALA A 93 -14.06 22.78 3.24
C ALA A 93 -14.32 23.79 4.38
N ALA A 94 -13.70 23.61 5.52
CA ALA A 94 -13.76 24.58 6.64
C ALA A 94 -12.75 25.74 6.50
N GLY A 95 -12.00 25.76 5.40
CA GLY A 95 -10.97 26.76 5.09
C GLY A 95 -9.59 26.38 5.62
N GLY A 96 -8.57 27.00 4.99
CA GLY A 96 -7.16 26.74 5.33
C GLY A 96 -6.57 25.47 4.75
N THR A 97 -5.31 25.19 5.12
CA THR A 97 -4.59 23.97 4.72
C THR A 97 -5.01 22.80 5.60
N CYS A 98 -5.50 21.75 4.97
CA CYS A 98 -5.95 20.55 5.67
C CYS A 98 -4.84 19.52 5.73
N THR A 99 -4.15 19.42 6.86
CA THR A 99 -3.00 18.52 7.03
C THR A 99 -3.32 17.47 8.08
N TYR A 100 -3.04 16.20 7.75
CA TYR A 100 -3.12 15.08 8.67
C TYR A 100 -1.89 14.18 8.50
N LYS A 101 -1.18 13.86 9.59
CA LYS A 101 0.06 13.07 9.59
C LYS A 101 1.09 13.54 8.55
N GLY A 102 1.26 14.84 8.39
CA GLY A 102 2.23 15.43 7.48
C GLY A 102 1.83 15.46 6.01
N LEU A 103 0.66 14.93 5.66
CA LEU A 103 0.10 15.01 4.31
C LEU A 103 -1.00 16.08 4.26
N THR A 104 -0.99 16.88 3.19
CA THR A 104 -2.06 17.84 2.90
C THR A 104 -3.16 17.14 2.12
N TYR A 105 -4.41 17.44 2.47
CA TYR A 105 -5.57 16.83 1.82
C TYR A 105 -6.54 17.90 1.30
N SER A 106 -7.16 17.60 0.16
CA SER A 106 -8.37 18.24 -0.38
C SER A 106 -9.26 17.19 -1.03
N GLY A 107 -10.52 17.54 -1.36
CA GLY A 107 -11.48 16.60 -1.93
C GLY A 107 -12.31 15.90 -0.87
N THR A 108 -12.88 14.74 -1.18
CA THR A 108 -13.85 14.07 -0.32
C THR A 108 -13.48 12.61 -0.07
N SER A 109 -13.65 12.16 1.16
CA SER A 109 -13.63 10.74 1.52
C SER A 109 -14.88 10.38 2.31
N SER A 110 -15.50 9.24 2.00
CA SER A 110 -16.64 8.69 2.75
C SER A 110 -16.28 7.33 3.31
N ILE A 111 -16.75 7.06 4.52
CA ILE A 111 -16.48 5.84 5.28
C ILE A 111 -17.82 5.28 5.72
N THR A 112 -18.13 4.05 5.31
CA THR A 112 -19.33 3.33 5.75
C THR A 112 -18.91 2.10 6.56
N VAL A 113 -19.34 2.03 7.82
CA VAL A 113 -19.00 0.93 8.72
C VAL A 113 -20.12 -0.11 8.73
N ARG A 114 -19.77 -1.39 8.55
CA ARG A 114 -20.71 -2.51 8.56
C ARG A 114 -20.17 -3.65 9.43
N LYS A 115 -21.01 -4.24 10.24
CA LYS A 115 -20.69 -5.45 10.98
C LYS A 115 -21.28 -6.66 10.25
N THR A 116 -20.44 -7.52 9.75
CA THR A 116 -20.87 -8.74 9.06
C THR A 116 -21.17 -9.88 10.03
N ASP A 117 -20.44 -9.91 11.14
CA ASP A 117 -20.65 -10.84 12.25
C ASP A 117 -20.02 -10.26 13.56
N PRO A 118 -20.17 -10.91 14.74
CA PRO A 118 -19.64 -10.40 16.00
C PRO A 118 -18.12 -10.19 16.05
N LYS A 119 -17.33 -10.80 15.15
CA LYS A 119 -15.87 -10.79 15.13
C LYS A 119 -15.28 -10.11 13.92
N THR A 120 -16.10 -9.81 12.91
CA THR A 120 -15.64 -9.27 11.63
C THR A 120 -16.30 -7.92 11.37
N LEU A 121 -15.47 -6.91 11.18
CA LEU A 121 -15.87 -5.55 10.84
C LEU A 121 -15.45 -5.26 9.39
N GLN A 122 -16.39 -4.78 8.60
CA GLN A 122 -16.16 -4.30 7.25
C GLN A 122 -16.29 -2.78 7.20
N VAL A 123 -15.37 -2.14 6.53
CA VAL A 123 -15.35 -0.69 6.34
C VAL A 123 -15.16 -0.40 4.86
N ASP A 124 -16.18 0.22 4.26
CA ASP A 124 -16.14 0.65 2.87
C ASP A 124 -15.71 2.11 2.80
N HIS A 125 -14.71 2.38 1.98
CA HIS A 125 -14.22 3.72 1.68
C HIS A 125 -14.55 4.11 0.26
N THR A 126 -14.96 5.37 0.06
CA THR A 126 -15.08 5.99 -1.26
C THR A 126 -14.28 7.28 -1.27
N PHE A 127 -13.47 7.48 -2.32
CA PHE A 127 -12.65 8.67 -2.52
C PHE A 127 -13.15 9.41 -3.75
N THR A 128 -13.34 10.72 -3.64
CA THR A 128 -13.74 11.58 -4.76
C THR A 128 -12.80 12.76 -4.82
N ASN A 129 -11.93 12.76 -5.86
CA ASN A 129 -10.91 13.78 -6.07
C ASN A 129 -10.08 14.06 -4.81
N LEU A 130 -9.81 13.02 -4.02
CA LEU A 130 -8.95 13.14 -2.84
C LEU A 130 -7.53 13.46 -3.30
N SER A 131 -6.95 14.57 -2.85
CA SER A 131 -5.71 15.08 -3.42
C SER A 131 -4.75 15.62 -2.35
N ASN A 132 -3.45 15.53 -2.63
CA ASN A 132 -2.38 16.19 -1.89
C ASN A 132 -1.76 17.39 -2.64
N GLY A 133 -2.41 17.87 -3.69
CA GLY A 133 -1.91 18.93 -4.56
C GLY A 133 -0.92 18.45 -5.64
N LYS A 134 -0.46 17.20 -5.59
CA LYS A 134 0.42 16.58 -6.61
C LYS A 134 -0.31 15.48 -7.38
N VAL A 135 -1.06 14.66 -6.67
CA VAL A 135 -1.88 13.57 -7.21
C VAL A 135 -3.30 13.74 -6.68
N SER A 136 -4.28 13.44 -7.52
CA SER A 136 -5.69 13.30 -7.15
C SER A 136 -6.12 11.86 -7.36
N VAL A 137 -6.94 11.32 -6.44
CA VAL A 137 -7.42 9.94 -6.45
C VAL A 137 -8.94 9.91 -6.37
N THR A 138 -9.55 9.09 -7.21
CA THR A 138 -10.96 8.70 -7.13
C THR A 138 -11.06 7.19 -7.15
N GLY A 139 -11.94 6.60 -6.34
CA GLY A 139 -12.10 5.15 -6.28
C GLY A 139 -12.64 4.66 -4.95
N LYS A 140 -12.36 3.39 -4.65
CA LYS A 140 -12.90 2.69 -3.49
C LYS A 140 -11.82 1.87 -2.80
N ALA A 141 -11.99 1.66 -1.49
CA ALA A 141 -11.28 0.63 -0.75
C ALA A 141 -12.26 -0.09 0.18
N ASN A 142 -12.07 -1.39 0.33
CA ASN A 142 -12.76 -2.22 1.30
C ASN A 142 -11.75 -2.75 2.30
N VAL A 143 -12.06 -2.62 3.58
CA VAL A 143 -11.24 -3.13 4.66
C VAL A 143 -12.07 -4.10 5.49
N THR A 144 -11.62 -5.34 5.56
CA THR A 144 -12.21 -6.34 6.45
C THR A 144 -11.24 -6.61 7.60
N TRP A 145 -11.70 -6.37 8.80
CA TRP A 145 -10.92 -6.60 10.03
C TRP A 145 -11.31 -7.92 10.68
N SER A 146 -10.33 -8.74 11.02
CA SER A 146 -10.47 -9.95 11.83
C SER A 146 -9.82 -9.74 13.19
N GLY A 147 -10.65 -9.62 14.24
CA GLY A 147 -10.14 -9.52 15.60
C GLY A 147 -9.48 -10.81 16.10
N ALA A 148 -9.89 -11.97 15.59
CA ALA A 148 -9.33 -13.26 15.98
C ALA A 148 -7.92 -13.47 15.42
N GLU A 149 -7.65 -12.95 14.22
CA GLU A 149 -6.36 -13.08 13.54
C GLU A 149 -5.47 -11.86 13.73
N HIS A 150 -5.97 -10.83 14.40
CA HIS A 150 -5.29 -9.54 14.54
C HIS A 150 -4.82 -8.99 13.18
N SER A 151 -5.66 -9.15 12.17
CA SER A 151 -5.34 -8.82 10.78
C SER A 151 -6.42 -7.98 10.13
N ARG A 152 -6.03 -7.25 9.09
CA ARG A 152 -6.97 -6.60 8.16
C ARG A 152 -6.64 -6.98 6.73
N HIS A 153 -7.67 -7.25 5.96
CA HIS A 153 -7.62 -7.43 4.52
C HIS A 153 -8.06 -6.14 3.85
N VAL A 154 -7.26 -5.60 2.95
CA VAL A 154 -7.49 -4.33 2.27
C VAL A 154 -7.48 -4.57 0.77
N VAL A 155 -8.63 -4.37 0.14
CA VAL A 155 -8.78 -4.38 -1.32
C VAL A 155 -9.11 -2.98 -1.78
N HIS A 156 -8.49 -2.51 -2.86
CA HIS A 156 -8.80 -1.20 -3.42
C HIS A 156 -8.77 -1.21 -4.95
N GLU A 157 -9.57 -0.28 -5.52
CA GLU A 157 -9.59 0.06 -6.93
C GLU A 157 -9.58 1.57 -7.04
N LEU A 158 -8.57 2.13 -7.68
CA LEU A 158 -8.31 3.57 -7.74
C LEU A 158 -8.06 4.03 -9.16
N THR A 159 -8.53 5.22 -9.49
CA THR A 159 -8.06 6.01 -10.61
C THR A 159 -7.32 7.20 -10.05
N TRP A 160 -6.11 7.43 -10.50
CA TRP A 160 -5.30 8.56 -10.09
C TRP A 160 -5.01 9.51 -11.25
N THR A 161 -4.79 10.79 -10.93
CA THR A 161 -4.39 11.83 -11.87
C THR A 161 -3.20 12.58 -11.27
N ARG A 162 -2.08 12.63 -11.98
CA ARG A 162 -0.95 13.50 -11.65
C ARG A 162 -1.28 14.92 -12.11
N LEU A 163 -1.33 15.88 -11.17
CA LEU A 163 -1.85 17.22 -11.44
C LEU A 163 -0.88 18.10 -12.26
N SER A 164 0.41 17.77 -12.30
CA SER A 164 1.41 18.55 -13.04
C SER A 164 1.26 18.48 -14.57
N ASP A 165 0.73 17.38 -15.07
CA ASP A 165 0.59 17.11 -16.52
C ASP A 165 -0.74 16.44 -16.91
N ASN A 166 -1.66 16.30 -15.96
CA ASN A 166 -2.97 15.64 -16.11
C ASN A 166 -2.86 14.16 -16.54
N ARG A 167 -1.75 13.52 -16.29
CA ARG A 167 -1.58 12.11 -16.57
C ARG A 167 -2.45 11.28 -15.63
N THR A 168 -3.20 10.33 -16.20
CA THR A 168 -4.07 9.41 -15.45
C THR A 168 -3.56 7.98 -15.52
N GLY A 169 -3.92 7.20 -14.52
CA GLY A 169 -3.75 5.76 -14.49
C GLY A 169 -4.77 5.11 -13.56
N THR A 170 -4.83 3.80 -13.61
CA THR A 170 -5.67 3.00 -12.71
C THR A 170 -4.79 2.11 -11.87
N GLY A 171 -5.21 1.83 -10.63
CA GLY A 171 -4.50 0.95 -9.73
C GLY A 171 -5.45 0.10 -8.91
N SER A 172 -5.07 -1.12 -8.66
CA SER A 172 -5.75 -2.03 -7.73
C SER A 172 -4.76 -2.64 -6.76
N GLY A 173 -5.26 -3.16 -5.65
CA GLY A 173 -4.42 -3.88 -4.70
C GLY A 173 -5.26 -4.76 -3.81
N ASP A 174 -4.64 -5.86 -3.44
CA ASP A 174 -5.16 -6.85 -2.51
C ASP A 174 -4.04 -7.20 -1.54
N ARG A 175 -4.23 -6.86 -0.26
CA ARG A 175 -3.20 -7.06 0.76
C ARG A 175 -3.78 -7.40 2.12
N THR A 176 -3.12 -8.31 2.80
CA THR A 176 -3.35 -8.61 4.21
C THR A 176 -2.27 -7.95 5.07
N GLN A 177 -2.68 -7.34 6.16
CA GLN A 177 -1.82 -6.70 7.14
C GLN A 177 -2.10 -7.34 8.50
N THR A 178 -1.08 -7.92 9.12
CA THR A 178 -1.20 -8.63 10.39
C THR A 178 -0.31 -7.96 11.43
N LEU A 179 -0.81 -7.78 12.66
CA LEU A 179 0.01 -7.23 13.76
C LEU A 179 1.15 -8.19 14.09
N LEU A 180 2.38 -7.70 14.15
CA LEU A 180 3.55 -8.50 14.57
C LEU A 180 3.46 -8.83 16.06
N TYR A 181 3.04 -7.87 16.87
CA TYR A 181 2.87 -8.00 18.32
C TYR A 181 1.48 -7.48 18.70
N PRO A 182 0.44 -8.34 18.72
CA PRO A 182 -0.94 -7.92 18.98
C PRO A 182 -1.14 -7.13 20.27
N SER A 183 -0.40 -7.46 21.32
CA SER A 183 -0.44 -6.75 22.62
C SER A 183 0.06 -5.30 22.55
N GLN A 184 0.86 -4.95 21.54
CA GLN A 184 1.40 -3.62 21.32
C GLN A 184 0.62 -2.85 20.24
N GLY A 185 -0.35 -3.49 19.60
CA GLY A 185 -1.08 -2.90 18.49
C GLY A 185 -0.18 -2.48 17.33
N LEU A 186 -0.50 -1.37 16.67
CA LEU A 186 0.29 -0.84 15.55
C LEU A 186 1.71 -0.41 15.93
N ALA A 187 1.95 -0.03 17.18
CA ALA A 187 3.28 0.34 17.65
C ALA A 187 4.27 -0.85 17.61
N GLY A 188 3.77 -2.07 17.75
CA GLY A 188 4.56 -3.30 17.62
C GLY A 188 4.96 -3.61 16.18
N GLY A 189 4.33 -2.97 15.21
CA GLY A 189 4.58 -3.18 13.78
C GLY A 189 3.56 -4.10 13.11
N ILE A 190 3.63 -4.12 11.79
CA ILE A 190 2.76 -4.90 10.92
C ILE A 190 3.57 -5.69 9.91
N ARG A 191 3.08 -6.87 9.57
CA ARG A 191 3.48 -7.66 8.42
C ARG A 191 2.47 -7.44 7.28
N ILE A 192 2.97 -7.27 6.08
CA ILE A 192 2.18 -7.01 4.87
C ILE A 192 2.51 -8.09 3.85
N ASP A 193 1.47 -8.77 3.37
CA ASP A 193 1.52 -9.70 2.25
C ASP A 193 0.44 -9.33 1.23
N GLY A 194 0.70 -9.54 -0.08
CA GLY A 194 -0.29 -9.28 -1.13
C GLY A 194 0.32 -8.73 -2.40
N ASN A 195 -0.47 -7.97 -3.14
CA ASN A 195 -0.05 -7.41 -4.42
C ASN A 195 -0.69 -6.04 -4.69
N ARG A 196 -0.11 -5.36 -5.69
CA ARG A 196 -0.71 -4.21 -6.37
C ARG A 196 -0.50 -4.37 -7.86
N HIS A 197 -1.46 -3.89 -8.62
CA HIS A 197 -1.42 -3.83 -10.06
C HIS A 197 -1.83 -2.44 -10.52
N TRP A 198 -1.15 -1.88 -11.49
CA TRP A 198 -1.54 -0.57 -12.05
C TRP A 198 -1.20 -0.44 -13.52
N SER A 199 -2.05 0.32 -14.22
CA SER A 199 -1.83 0.73 -15.59
C SER A 199 -1.20 2.13 -15.59
N GLY A 200 -0.03 2.24 -16.17
CA GLY A 200 0.73 3.48 -16.32
C GLY A 200 0.96 3.84 -17.79
N ARG A 201 1.85 4.80 -18.05
CA ARG A 201 2.16 5.26 -19.41
C ARG A 201 2.76 4.17 -20.30
N SER A 202 3.60 3.33 -19.71
CA SER A 202 4.38 2.30 -20.42
C SER A 202 3.68 0.95 -20.49
N GLY A 203 2.52 0.80 -19.85
CA GLY A 203 1.75 -0.45 -19.79
C GLY A 203 1.41 -0.86 -18.36
N GLU A 204 1.28 -2.16 -18.15
CA GLU A 204 0.86 -2.75 -16.89
C GLU A 204 2.06 -3.07 -15.98
N TRP A 205 1.88 -2.80 -14.71
CA TRP A 205 2.89 -2.98 -13.66
C TRP A 205 2.34 -3.83 -12.54
N ASP A 206 3.13 -4.76 -12.03
CA ASP A 206 2.78 -5.61 -10.90
C ASP A 206 3.78 -5.46 -9.77
N LEU A 207 3.30 -5.29 -8.53
CA LEU A 207 4.10 -5.29 -7.33
C LEU A 207 3.65 -6.42 -6.41
N ALA A 208 4.49 -7.43 -6.26
CA ALA A 208 4.31 -8.45 -5.23
C ALA A 208 4.93 -7.98 -3.90
N ILE A 209 4.20 -8.19 -2.80
CA ILE A 209 4.59 -7.84 -1.43
C ILE A 209 4.65 -9.16 -0.65
N THR A 210 5.84 -9.54 -0.21
CA THR A 210 6.03 -10.85 0.44
C THR A 210 6.67 -10.66 1.81
N GLY A 211 5.90 -10.89 2.85
CA GLY A 211 6.36 -10.86 4.23
C GLY A 211 7.02 -9.56 4.67
N VAL A 212 6.57 -8.41 4.13
CA VAL A 212 7.16 -7.12 4.45
C VAL A 212 6.74 -6.69 5.84
N GLU A 213 7.71 -6.54 6.73
CA GLU A 213 7.50 -6.13 8.11
C GLU A 213 7.94 -4.69 8.32
N VAL A 214 7.02 -3.86 8.85
CA VAL A 214 7.21 -2.43 9.08
C VAL A 214 6.96 -2.12 10.54
N ARG A 215 7.85 -1.36 11.18
CA ARG A 215 7.65 -0.75 12.50
C ARG A 215 7.76 0.76 12.37
N LEU A 216 6.96 1.50 13.13
CA LEU A 216 6.91 2.97 13.04
C LEU A 216 8.25 3.65 13.39
N GLN A 217 9.04 3.03 14.26
CA GLN A 217 10.34 3.52 14.71
C GLN A 217 11.49 3.23 13.73
N ASP A 218 11.28 2.36 12.74
CA ASP A 218 12.32 1.99 11.79
C ASP A 218 12.32 2.93 10.57
N PRO A 219 13.49 3.26 10.00
CA PRO A 219 13.60 4.12 8.83
C PRO A 219 13.14 3.45 7.52
N CYS A 220 13.06 2.10 7.51
CA CYS A 220 12.58 1.29 6.39
C CYS A 220 12.04 -0.05 6.91
N PRO A 221 11.39 -0.89 6.07
CA PRO A 221 10.98 -2.23 6.47
C PRO A 221 12.14 -3.04 7.05
N GLN A 222 11.85 -3.85 8.08
CA GLN A 222 12.86 -4.65 8.76
C GLN A 222 13.05 -6.05 8.16
N ALA A 223 12.08 -6.54 7.41
CA ALA A 223 12.10 -7.85 6.76
C ALA A 223 11.20 -7.88 5.53
N GLY A 224 11.31 -8.94 4.73
CA GLY A 224 10.46 -9.20 3.58
C GLY A 224 10.99 -8.61 2.28
N LYS A 225 10.14 -8.64 1.25
CA LYS A 225 10.54 -8.30 -0.11
C LYS A 225 9.40 -7.66 -0.91
N TYR A 226 9.72 -6.61 -1.64
CA TYR A 226 8.94 -6.12 -2.77
C TYR A 226 9.53 -6.65 -4.08
N THR A 227 8.68 -7.08 -5.00
CA THR A 227 9.09 -7.46 -6.35
C THR A 227 8.22 -6.71 -7.35
N LEU A 228 8.83 -5.80 -8.10
CA LEU A 228 8.18 -5.04 -9.16
C LEU A 228 8.43 -5.73 -10.50
N THR A 229 7.36 -6.04 -11.23
CA THR A 229 7.41 -6.51 -12.61
C THR A 229 7.01 -5.36 -13.55
N THR A 230 7.85 -5.09 -14.51
CA THR A 230 7.65 -4.02 -15.51
C THR A 230 6.81 -4.51 -16.69
N PRO A 231 6.26 -3.61 -17.54
CA PRO A 231 5.55 -3.97 -18.76
C PRO A 231 6.36 -4.83 -19.75
N GLY A 232 7.68 -4.82 -19.63
CA GLY A 232 8.59 -5.68 -20.41
C GLY A 232 8.98 -6.99 -19.72
N ASP A 233 8.20 -7.46 -18.76
CA ASP A 233 8.42 -8.69 -17.98
C ASP A 233 9.78 -8.74 -17.24
N LYS A 234 10.38 -7.60 -16.97
CA LYS A 234 11.60 -7.50 -16.17
C LYS A 234 11.26 -7.28 -14.70
N SER A 235 11.95 -8.00 -13.82
CA SER A 235 11.70 -7.90 -12.38
C SER A 235 12.81 -7.14 -11.65
N ILE A 236 12.40 -6.27 -10.73
CA ILE A 236 13.26 -5.59 -9.77
C ILE A 236 12.78 -5.99 -8.38
N SER A 237 13.67 -6.39 -7.50
CA SER A 237 13.29 -6.68 -6.11
C SER A 237 14.05 -5.81 -5.12
N LEU A 238 13.35 -5.45 -4.05
CA LEU A 238 13.90 -4.75 -2.89
C LEU A 238 13.61 -5.61 -1.66
N SER A 239 14.64 -6.17 -1.06
CA SER A 239 14.54 -7.03 0.12
C SER A 239 15.18 -6.41 1.34
N PHE A 240 14.67 -6.76 2.51
CA PHE A 240 15.06 -6.22 3.80
C PHE A 240 15.39 -7.36 4.76
N ASN A 241 16.44 -7.18 5.53
CA ASN A 241 16.82 -8.13 6.57
C ASN A 241 17.46 -7.38 7.75
N ARG A 242 16.82 -7.42 8.92
CA ARG A 242 17.37 -6.85 10.14
C ARG A 242 18.60 -7.62 10.60
N LYS A 243 19.76 -6.95 10.62
CA LYS A 243 21.03 -7.51 11.11
C LYS A 243 21.21 -7.32 12.62
N SER A 244 20.77 -6.17 13.14
CA SER A 244 20.81 -5.83 14.56
C SER A 244 19.67 -4.89 14.92
N GLU A 245 19.57 -4.46 16.15
CA GLU A 245 18.55 -3.50 16.58
C GLU A 245 18.57 -2.22 15.72
N ASP A 246 19.77 -1.71 15.42
CA ASP A 246 19.96 -0.44 14.73
C ASP A 246 20.28 -0.56 13.22
N VAL A 247 20.38 -1.79 12.68
CA VAL A 247 20.86 -1.99 11.31
C VAL A 247 19.92 -2.90 10.54
N ILE A 248 19.43 -2.38 9.41
CA ILE A 248 18.66 -3.13 8.43
C ILE A 248 19.48 -3.21 7.14
N HIS A 249 19.72 -4.42 6.67
CA HIS A 249 20.37 -4.69 5.39
C HIS A 249 19.33 -4.63 4.28
N VAL A 250 19.61 -3.82 3.25
CA VAL A 250 18.72 -3.63 2.10
C VAL A 250 19.44 -4.14 0.87
N THR A 251 18.77 -4.97 0.08
CA THR A 251 19.28 -5.49 -1.19
C THR A 251 18.32 -5.10 -2.31
N LEU A 252 18.84 -4.40 -3.31
CA LEU A 252 18.15 -4.08 -4.56
C LEU A 252 18.73 -4.99 -5.65
N ALA A 253 17.90 -5.89 -6.17
CA ALA A 253 18.28 -6.83 -7.22
C ALA A 253 17.46 -6.61 -8.48
N GLY A 254 18.14 -6.50 -9.61
CA GLY A 254 17.57 -6.51 -10.95
C GLY A 254 18.00 -7.78 -11.71
N PRO A 255 17.63 -7.91 -13.00
CA PRO A 255 17.90 -9.12 -13.77
C PRO A 255 19.37 -9.52 -13.88
N LYS A 256 20.31 -8.56 -13.77
CA LYS A 256 21.76 -8.79 -13.95
C LYS A 256 22.64 -8.15 -12.89
N ARG A 257 22.08 -7.36 -12.01
CA ARG A 257 22.86 -6.61 -11.00
C ARG A 257 22.15 -6.62 -9.67
N GLU A 258 22.95 -6.69 -8.63
CA GLU A 258 22.52 -6.58 -7.27
C GLU A 258 23.36 -5.53 -6.55
N PHE A 259 22.71 -4.73 -5.71
CA PHE A 259 23.35 -3.75 -4.83
C PHE A 259 22.82 -3.96 -3.43
N SER A 260 23.69 -3.93 -2.44
CA SER A 260 23.26 -3.98 -1.05
C SER A 260 23.96 -2.90 -0.22
N PHE A 261 23.23 -2.43 0.79
CA PHE A 261 23.71 -1.42 1.72
C PHE A 261 23.00 -1.58 3.07
N ASP A 262 23.59 -1.01 4.10
CA ASP A 262 23.02 -1.02 5.45
C ASP A 262 22.39 0.34 5.76
N VAL A 263 21.13 0.31 6.18
CA VAL A 263 20.40 1.46 6.72
C VAL A 263 20.49 1.43 8.24
N ARG A 264 20.96 2.51 8.83
CA ARG A 264 21.08 2.64 10.29
C ARG A 264 19.93 3.50 10.82
N GLN A 265 19.35 3.08 11.93
CA GLN A 265 18.48 3.92 12.71
C GLN A 265 19.34 5.04 13.31
N THR A 266 19.20 6.26 12.81
CA THR A 266 19.77 7.43 13.48
C THR A 266 18.94 7.67 14.72
N GLY A 267 19.47 7.31 15.89
CA GLY A 267 18.77 7.52 17.14
C GLY A 267 18.31 8.97 17.27
N PHE A 268 17.03 9.18 17.52
CA PHE A 268 16.60 10.38 18.20
C PHE A 268 17.26 10.31 19.58
N SER A 269 18.33 11.04 19.79
CA SER A 269 18.79 11.33 21.14
C SER A 269 17.71 12.24 21.73
N ASP A 270 16.91 11.69 22.65
CA ASP A 270 16.14 12.50 23.58
C ASP A 270 17.12 13.41 24.31
N SER A 271 17.11 14.68 23.94
CA SER A 271 17.81 15.76 24.62
C SER A 271 16.80 16.55 25.45
#